data_60d556848515e94e987df1e47a5c3efd
#
_entry.id   60d556848515e94e987df1e47a5c3efd
#
_cell.length_a   1.000
_cell.length_b   1.000
_cell.length_c   1.000
_cell.angle_alpha   90.00
_cell.angle_beta   90.00
_cell.angle_gamma   90.00
#
_symmetry.space_group_name_H-M   'P 1'
#
loop_
_entity.id
_entity.type
_entity.pdbx_description
1 polymer ?
#
loop_
_entity_poly.entity_id
_entity_poly.type
_entity_poly.pdbx_seq_one_letter_code
_entity_poly.pdbx_strand_id
1 'polypeptide(L)'
;MASLYSQGFELYPTPLHMENYILETMHSNVLYFLVEKYGKIVSLASAEMDPKNRNAEITDCLTIPSERGKGHMKELIRALEKELSERSFLTFYTLCRASAPGINAAFSSLGYAFTGRLVNNCRIGNGFEDMNIWCRML
;
A
#
# COMPACT_ATOMS: atom_id res chain seq x y z
N MET A 1 -5.55 0.34 -13.36
CA MET A 1 -4.87 -0.20 -12.17
C MET A 1 -4.23 -1.57 -12.44
N ALA A 2 -4.97 -2.59 -12.84
CA ALA A 2 -4.42 -3.94 -13.09
C ALA A 2 -3.18 -3.97 -13.98
N SER A 3 -3.19 -3.25 -15.11
CA SER A 3 -2.03 -3.13 -15.99
C SER A 3 -0.80 -2.50 -15.32
N LEU A 4 -0.98 -1.56 -14.40
CA LEU A 4 0.13 -0.97 -13.67
C LEU A 4 0.69 -1.94 -12.63
N TYR A 5 -0.16 -2.65 -11.91
CA TYR A 5 0.25 -3.68 -10.97
C TYR A 5 1.01 -4.83 -11.66
N SER A 6 0.55 -5.27 -12.84
CA SER A 6 1.25 -6.33 -13.60
C SER A 6 2.67 -5.93 -14.04
N GLN A 7 2.93 -4.64 -14.24
CA GLN A 7 4.26 -4.13 -14.57
C GLN A 7 5.17 -3.93 -13.35
N GLY A 8 4.58 -3.65 -12.19
CA GLY A 8 5.32 -3.31 -10.98
C GLY A 8 5.55 -4.46 -10.02
N PHE A 9 4.71 -5.48 -10.07
CA PHE A 9 4.77 -6.63 -9.18
C PHE A 9 4.85 -7.94 -9.96
N GLU A 10 6.05 -8.51 -10.07
CA GLU A 10 6.22 -9.90 -10.52
C GLU A 10 5.91 -10.85 -9.35
N LEU A 11 5.01 -11.82 -9.58
CA LEU A 11 4.64 -12.85 -8.58
C LEU A 11 4.30 -12.24 -7.21
N TYR A 12 3.28 -11.38 -7.19
CA TYR A 12 2.74 -10.79 -5.98
C TYR A 12 1.70 -11.72 -5.33
N PRO A 13 1.59 -11.75 -3.99
CA PRO A 13 0.68 -12.67 -3.27
C PRO A 13 -0.79 -12.54 -3.67
N THR A 14 -1.23 -11.31 -3.98
CA THR A 14 -2.60 -11.01 -4.40
C THR A 14 -2.69 -10.83 -5.91
N PRO A 15 -3.79 -11.27 -6.58
CA PRO A 15 -3.91 -11.22 -8.03
C PRO A 15 -4.28 -9.82 -8.55
N LEU A 16 -3.52 -8.80 -8.16
CA LEU A 16 -3.74 -7.39 -8.53
C LEU A 16 -3.67 -7.10 -10.03
N HIS A 17 -3.13 -8.03 -10.82
CA HIS A 17 -3.12 -7.95 -12.28
C HIS A 17 -4.48 -8.28 -12.91
N MET A 18 -5.43 -8.81 -12.13
CA MET A 18 -6.77 -9.19 -12.57
C MET A 18 -7.78 -8.06 -12.29
N GLU A 19 -8.40 -7.52 -13.33
CA GLU A 19 -9.38 -6.43 -13.20
C GLU A 19 -10.58 -6.84 -12.34
N ASN A 20 -11.09 -8.07 -12.52
CA ASN A 20 -12.21 -8.57 -11.73
C ASN A 20 -11.89 -8.62 -10.23
N TYR A 21 -10.69 -9.02 -9.85
CA TYR A 21 -10.26 -9.01 -8.45
C TYR A 21 -10.29 -7.61 -7.86
N ILE A 22 -9.74 -6.61 -8.58
CA ILE A 22 -9.77 -5.22 -8.13
C ILE A 22 -11.21 -4.71 -7.99
N LEU A 23 -12.07 -5.01 -8.96
CA LEU A 23 -13.49 -4.61 -8.91
C LEU A 23 -14.22 -5.26 -7.71
N GLU A 24 -14.02 -6.54 -7.47
CA GLU A 24 -14.62 -7.24 -6.34
C GLU A 24 -14.16 -6.64 -5.00
N THR A 25 -12.86 -6.38 -4.86
CA THR A 25 -12.32 -5.80 -3.63
C THR A 25 -12.73 -4.35 -3.41
N MET A 26 -12.89 -3.55 -4.47
CA MET A 26 -13.47 -2.20 -4.40
C MET A 26 -14.90 -2.18 -3.88
N HIS A 27 -15.67 -3.24 -4.12
CA HIS A 27 -17.04 -3.39 -3.63
C HIS A 27 -17.12 -4.03 -2.24
N SER A 28 -15.99 -4.38 -1.63
CA SER A 28 -15.92 -5.00 -0.32
C SER A 28 -15.22 -4.11 0.70
N ASN A 29 -14.01 -4.42 1.05
CA ASN A 29 -13.26 -3.79 2.13
C ASN A 29 -11.95 -3.12 1.70
N VAL A 30 -11.72 -2.92 0.40
CA VAL A 30 -10.49 -2.29 -0.10
C VAL A 30 -10.80 -0.92 -0.75
N LEU A 31 -10.10 0.10 -0.27
CA LEU A 31 -10.13 1.44 -0.81
C LEU A 31 -8.89 1.68 -1.66
N TYR A 32 -9.05 2.12 -2.90
CA TYR A 32 -7.94 2.41 -3.81
C TYR A 32 -7.85 3.91 -4.07
N PHE A 33 -6.65 4.47 -3.93
CA PHE A 33 -6.32 5.84 -4.32
C PHE A 33 -5.19 5.84 -5.34
N LEU A 34 -5.25 6.78 -6.27
CA LEU A 34 -4.29 6.86 -7.37
C LEU A 34 -3.91 8.31 -7.71
N VAL A 35 -2.74 8.47 -8.30
CA VAL A 35 -2.31 9.71 -8.95
C VAL A 35 -2.31 9.51 -10.45
N GLU A 36 -3.05 10.38 -11.14
CA GLU A 36 -3.09 10.41 -12.60
C GLU A 36 -2.32 11.62 -13.13
N LYS A 37 -1.53 11.41 -14.18
CA LYS A 37 -0.87 12.47 -14.94
C LYS A 37 -1.04 12.21 -16.44
N TYR A 38 -1.50 13.21 -17.16
CA TYR A 38 -1.66 13.13 -18.61
C TYR A 38 -2.46 11.89 -19.07
N GLY A 39 -3.54 11.58 -18.37
CA GLY A 39 -4.40 10.43 -18.66
C GLY A 39 -3.78 9.06 -18.32
N LYS A 40 -2.70 9.01 -17.54
CA LYS A 40 -2.04 7.77 -17.12
C LYS A 40 -1.91 7.70 -15.60
N ILE A 41 -2.21 6.55 -15.02
CA ILE A 41 -1.97 6.29 -13.61
C ILE A 41 -0.46 6.14 -13.41
N VAL A 42 0.11 6.96 -12.53
CA VAL A 42 1.55 6.99 -12.26
C VAL A 42 1.92 6.48 -10.86
N SER A 43 0.97 6.52 -9.94
CA SER A 43 1.12 5.99 -8.59
C SER A 43 -0.22 5.53 -8.06
N LEU A 44 -0.22 4.49 -7.24
CA LEU A 44 -1.42 4.01 -6.59
C LEU A 44 -1.09 3.30 -5.26
N ALA A 45 -2.05 3.27 -4.37
CA ALA A 45 -2.01 2.55 -3.10
C ALA A 45 -3.41 2.09 -2.74
N SER A 46 -3.52 1.06 -1.94
CA SER A 46 -4.78 0.57 -1.39
C SER A 46 -4.77 0.59 0.13
N ALA A 47 -5.97 0.47 0.71
CA ALA A 47 -6.16 0.24 2.12
C ALA A 47 -7.16 -0.90 2.32
N GLU A 48 -6.73 -1.98 2.95
CA GLU A 48 -7.61 -3.06 3.38
C GLU A 48 -8.20 -2.72 4.75
N MET A 49 -9.51 -2.60 4.79
CA MET A 49 -10.25 -2.11 5.96
C MET A 49 -10.77 -3.25 6.83
N ASP A 50 -10.53 -3.16 8.14
CA ASP A 50 -11.23 -3.93 9.17
C ASP A 50 -12.12 -3.00 10.00
N PRO A 51 -13.38 -2.79 9.60
CA PRO A 51 -14.30 -1.89 10.32
C PRO A 51 -14.60 -2.35 11.75
N LYS A 52 -14.58 -3.65 12.01
CA LYS A 52 -14.85 -4.21 13.33
C LYS A 52 -13.79 -3.80 14.35
N ASN A 53 -12.52 -3.85 13.96
CA ASN A 53 -11.39 -3.49 14.81
C ASN A 53 -10.91 -2.05 14.57
N ARG A 54 -11.56 -1.30 13.66
CA ARG A 54 -11.27 0.09 13.32
C ARG A 54 -9.79 0.31 12.94
N ASN A 55 -9.22 -0.65 12.21
CA ASN A 55 -7.87 -0.55 11.65
C ASN A 55 -7.88 -0.80 10.14
N ALA A 56 -6.83 -0.33 9.48
CA ALA A 56 -6.64 -0.57 8.06
C ALA A 56 -5.16 -0.81 7.73
N GLU A 57 -4.90 -1.79 6.87
CA GLU A 57 -3.59 -1.98 6.27
C GLU A 57 -3.46 -1.11 5.03
N ILE A 58 -2.48 -0.21 5.00
CA ILE A 58 -2.11 0.52 3.79
C ILE A 58 -1.12 -0.35 3.03
N THR A 59 -1.51 -0.80 1.85
CA THR A 59 -0.81 -1.84 1.09
C THR A 59 -0.77 -1.54 -0.40
N ASP A 60 -0.25 -2.47 -1.21
CA ASP A 60 -0.20 -2.43 -2.68
C ASP A 60 0.38 -1.11 -3.24
N CYS A 61 1.32 -0.53 -2.52
CA CYS A 61 1.93 0.76 -2.84
C CYS A 61 2.85 0.64 -4.07
N LEU A 62 2.50 1.32 -5.15
CA LEU A 62 3.28 1.30 -6.39
C LEU A 62 3.39 2.71 -7.00
N THR A 63 4.60 3.07 -7.40
CA THR A 63 4.89 4.26 -8.22
C THR A 63 5.78 3.85 -9.39
N ILE A 64 5.45 4.27 -10.61
CA ILE A 64 6.27 3.99 -11.78
C ILE A 64 7.68 4.58 -11.61
N PRO A 65 8.75 3.94 -12.14
CA PRO A 65 10.12 4.37 -11.90
C PRO A 65 10.39 5.85 -12.19
N SER A 66 9.87 6.38 -13.29
CA SER A 66 10.05 7.78 -13.72
C SER A 66 9.38 8.82 -12.81
N GLU A 67 8.47 8.40 -11.95
CA GLU A 67 7.71 9.27 -11.03
C GLU A 67 8.10 9.05 -9.55
N ARG A 68 9.05 8.19 -9.28
CA ARG A 68 9.57 7.97 -7.92
C ARG A 68 10.32 9.21 -7.40
N GLY A 69 10.34 9.38 -6.10
CA GLY A 69 11.02 10.52 -5.46
C GLY A 69 10.27 11.85 -5.54
N LYS A 70 9.09 11.90 -6.19
CA LYS A 70 8.30 13.13 -6.36
C LYS A 70 7.22 13.34 -5.27
N GLY A 71 7.15 12.45 -4.29
CA GLY A 71 6.23 12.59 -3.16
C GLY A 71 4.86 11.93 -3.32
N HIS A 72 4.53 11.41 -4.51
CA HIS A 72 3.20 10.85 -4.80
C HIS A 72 2.74 9.80 -3.78
N MET A 73 3.61 8.89 -3.37
CA MET A 73 3.25 7.86 -2.40
C MET A 73 2.86 8.46 -1.05
N LYS A 74 3.58 9.48 -0.58
CA LYS A 74 3.23 10.17 0.68
C LYS A 74 1.90 10.89 0.60
N GLU A 75 1.59 11.48 -0.55
CA GLU A 75 0.29 12.12 -0.80
C GLU A 75 -0.84 11.10 -0.78
N LEU A 76 -0.65 9.94 -1.41
CA LEU A 76 -1.63 8.85 -1.41
C LEU A 76 -1.88 8.31 0.00
N ILE A 77 -0.81 8.05 0.78
CA ILE A 77 -0.94 7.57 2.16
C ILE A 77 -1.72 8.58 3.01
N ARG A 78 -1.39 9.89 2.93
CA ARG A 78 -2.11 10.93 3.65
C ARG A 78 -3.58 11.01 3.24
N ALA A 79 -3.88 10.87 1.96
CA ALA A 79 -5.24 10.91 1.45
C ALA A 79 -6.06 9.70 1.94
N LEU A 80 -5.45 8.50 1.94
CA LEU A 80 -6.04 7.30 2.52
C LEU A 80 -6.31 7.46 4.02
N GLU A 81 -5.31 7.94 4.79
CA GLU A 81 -5.46 8.20 6.22
C GLU A 81 -6.60 9.17 6.52
N LYS A 82 -6.69 10.27 5.75
CA LYS A 82 -7.75 11.26 5.91
C LYS A 82 -9.11 10.63 5.70
N GLU A 83 -9.32 9.97 4.59
CA GLU A 83 -10.58 9.29 4.26
C GLU A 83 -10.97 8.26 5.32
N LEU A 84 -10.01 7.44 5.74
CA LEU A 84 -10.25 6.41 6.76
C LEU A 84 -10.53 7.01 8.14
N SER A 85 -9.87 8.12 8.50
CA SER A 85 -10.14 8.84 9.75
C SER A 85 -11.56 9.41 9.79
N GLU A 86 -12.04 9.94 8.65
CA GLU A 86 -13.42 10.41 8.50
C GLU A 86 -14.45 9.28 8.64
N ARG A 87 -14.04 8.03 8.30
CA ARG A 87 -14.80 6.80 8.52
C ARG A 87 -14.59 6.20 9.92
N SER A 88 -13.94 6.92 10.84
CA SER A 88 -13.69 6.50 12.23
C SER A 88 -12.70 5.34 12.40
N PHE A 89 -11.81 5.10 11.46
CA PHE A 89 -10.65 4.23 11.66
C PHE A 89 -9.61 4.93 12.53
N LEU A 90 -8.97 4.20 13.43
CA LEU A 90 -8.07 4.74 14.46
C LEU A 90 -6.63 4.28 14.32
N THR A 91 -6.40 3.15 13.68
CA THR A 91 -5.08 2.55 13.55
C THR A 91 -4.79 2.23 12.10
N PHE A 92 -3.63 2.67 11.64
CA PHE A 92 -3.10 2.36 10.33
C PHE A 92 -1.79 1.59 10.45
N TYR A 93 -1.63 0.56 9.66
CA TYR A 93 -0.39 -0.20 9.62
C TYR A 93 -0.04 -0.60 8.19
N THR A 94 1.14 -1.07 8.01
CA THR A 94 1.62 -1.60 6.73
C THR A 94 2.69 -2.66 6.94
N LEU A 95 2.76 -3.60 6.01
CA LEU A 95 3.85 -4.54 5.88
C LEU A 95 4.68 -4.17 4.65
N CYS A 96 5.86 -3.61 4.87
CA CYS A 96 6.76 -3.20 3.80
C CYS A 96 7.89 -4.21 3.63
N ARG A 97 8.24 -4.54 2.38
CA ARG A 97 9.46 -5.32 2.11
C ARG A 97 10.65 -4.66 2.80
N ALA A 98 11.37 -5.42 3.63
CA ALA A 98 12.53 -4.89 4.34
C ALA A 98 13.65 -4.44 3.37
N SER A 99 13.72 -5.07 2.20
CA SER A 99 14.66 -4.76 1.12
C SER A 99 14.30 -3.51 0.31
N ALA A 100 13.16 -2.85 0.56
CA ALA A 100 12.69 -1.69 -0.20
C ALA A 100 12.80 -0.38 0.63
N PRO A 101 13.96 0.30 0.63
CA PRO A 101 14.20 1.45 1.52
C PRO A 101 13.26 2.62 1.26
N GLY A 102 12.83 2.83 0.02
CA GLY A 102 11.99 3.98 -0.36
C GLY A 102 10.62 3.98 0.34
N ILE A 103 9.92 2.84 0.35
CA ILE A 103 8.60 2.75 1.01
C ILE A 103 8.73 2.79 2.54
N ASN A 104 9.76 2.16 3.11
CA ASN A 104 10.04 2.25 4.54
C ASN A 104 10.30 3.70 4.97
N ALA A 105 11.10 4.45 4.21
CA ALA A 105 11.36 5.86 4.47
C ALA A 105 10.09 6.72 4.32
N ALA A 106 9.20 6.40 3.39
CA ALA A 106 7.94 7.11 3.24
C ALA A 106 7.08 6.98 4.50
N PHE A 107 6.82 5.78 5.00
CA PHE A 107 6.04 5.56 6.22
C PHE A 107 6.71 6.16 7.45
N SER A 108 8.02 5.97 7.64
CA SER A 108 8.77 6.61 8.74
C SER A 108 8.60 8.13 8.73
N SER A 109 8.73 8.78 7.57
CA SER A 109 8.59 10.24 7.45
C SER A 109 7.17 10.76 7.68
N LEU A 110 6.16 9.90 7.61
CA LEU A 110 4.75 10.19 7.91
C LEU A 110 4.38 9.95 9.38
N GLY A 111 5.36 9.60 10.21
CA GLY A 111 5.16 9.40 11.65
C GLY A 111 4.70 8.01 12.04
N TYR A 112 4.84 7.01 11.14
CA TYR A 112 4.66 5.62 11.51
C TYR A 112 5.85 5.14 12.36
N ALA A 113 5.57 4.44 13.43
CA ALA A 113 6.57 3.79 14.25
C ALA A 113 6.91 2.39 13.69
N PHE A 114 8.19 2.06 13.65
CA PHE A 114 8.62 0.70 13.38
C PHE A 114 8.27 -0.18 14.59
N THR A 115 7.48 -1.23 14.37
CA THR A 115 6.99 -2.10 15.44
C THR A 115 7.55 -3.50 15.39
N GLY A 116 8.19 -3.89 14.29
CA GLY A 116 8.82 -5.20 14.19
C GLY A 116 9.13 -5.64 12.77
N ARG A 117 9.71 -6.83 12.67
CA ARG A 117 10.03 -7.50 11.41
C ARG A 117 9.52 -8.93 11.43
N LEU A 118 8.82 -9.29 10.38
CA LEU A 118 8.42 -10.68 10.10
C LEU A 118 9.46 -11.30 9.17
N VAL A 119 10.18 -12.28 9.66
CA VAL A 119 11.25 -12.96 8.90
C VAL A 119 10.63 -13.98 7.95
N ASN A 120 11.09 -13.99 6.69
CA ASN A 120 10.61 -14.90 5.65
C ASN A 120 9.06 -14.94 5.55
N ASN A 121 8.41 -13.80 5.69
CA ASN A 121 6.96 -13.73 5.82
C ASN A 121 6.21 -13.81 4.50
N CYS A 122 6.74 -13.22 3.44
CA CYS A 122 6.03 -13.07 2.18
C CYS A 122 6.83 -13.62 1.01
N ARG A 123 6.19 -14.45 0.19
CA ARG A 123 6.79 -14.91 -1.06
C ARG A 123 6.61 -13.86 -2.14
N ILE A 124 7.70 -13.24 -2.56
CA ILE A 124 7.73 -12.26 -3.65
C ILE A 124 8.79 -12.72 -4.66
N GLY A 125 8.39 -12.87 -5.92
CA GLY A 125 9.27 -13.44 -6.93
C GLY A 125 9.67 -14.88 -6.60
N ASN A 126 10.96 -15.18 -6.65
CA ASN A 126 11.50 -16.54 -6.47
C ASN A 126 11.89 -16.86 -5.02
N GLY A 127 11.63 -15.99 -4.05
CA GLY A 127 12.06 -16.19 -2.67
C GLY A 127 11.09 -15.65 -1.63
N PHE A 128 11.41 -15.94 -0.37
CA PHE A 128 10.74 -15.33 0.76
C PHE A 128 11.45 -14.05 1.17
N GLU A 129 10.68 -13.04 1.52
CA GLU A 129 11.19 -11.75 1.99
C GLU A 129 10.75 -11.43 3.41
N ASP A 130 11.63 -10.72 4.11
CA ASP A 130 11.29 -10.12 5.39
C ASP A 130 10.39 -8.90 5.17
N MET A 131 9.41 -8.74 6.04
CA MET A 131 8.50 -7.59 6.04
C MET A 131 8.68 -6.77 7.31
N ASN A 132 8.89 -5.48 7.15
CA ASN A 132 8.89 -4.52 8.26
C ASN A 132 7.46 -4.09 8.53
N ILE A 133 7.08 -4.07 9.81
CA ILE A 133 5.79 -3.58 10.27
C ILE A 133 5.94 -2.14 10.74
N TRP A 134 5.16 -1.26 10.15
CA TRP A 134 5.03 0.13 10.56
C TRP A 134 3.60 0.38 11.02
N CYS A 135 3.42 1.09 12.12
CA CYS A 135 2.10 1.36 12.68
C CYS A 135 1.97 2.82 13.11
N ARG A 136 0.77 3.36 12.94
CA ARG A 136 0.38 4.70 13.41
C ARG A 136 -1.01 4.62 14.02
N MET A 137 -1.14 5.17 15.23
CA MET A 137 -2.43 5.40 15.89
C MET A 137 -2.74 6.89 15.86
N LEU A 138 -3.99 7.23 15.62
CA LEU A 138 -4.51 8.59 15.70
C LEU A 138 -4.85 8.99 17.13
#